data_316a7752331796595e563735d135e7e6
#
_entry.id   316a7752331796595e563735d135e7e6
#
_cell.length_a   1.000
_cell.length_b   1.000
_cell.length_c   1.000
_cell.angle_alpha   90.00
_cell.angle_beta   90.00
_cell.angle_gamma   90.00
#
_symmetry.space_group_name_H-M   'P 1'
#
loop_
_entity.id
_entity.type
_entity.pdbx_description
1 polymer ?
#
loop_
_entity_poly.entity_id
_entity_poly.type
_entity_poly.pdbx_seq_one_letter_code
_entity_poly.pdbx_strand_id
1 'polypeptide(L)'
;SYAHALRYIAQFVPLYLATSLSMQQARRKLGKALFSLFEGGVFADGGLLVYAGQNRCMPVELLLDINEESAKITAHSYEGQVYKYSMLVYDKEERINILSRLKEKPYQVFYKPPLITVIHKDVDKRKGVLHICKALAFPLDQVLVVGNSLKDWEMMSVVSHSCAVMNAEPLLKERARYTLNPDRLAAFFRFRE
;
A
#
# COMPACT_ATOMS: atom_id res chain seq x y z
N SER A 1 -0.20 9.15 -20.25
CA SER A 1 0.22 8.06 -19.34
C SER A 1 -0.05 8.45 -17.89
N TYR A 2 -0.17 7.48 -16.98
CA TYR A 2 -0.37 7.75 -15.54
C TYR A 2 0.72 8.63 -14.94
N ALA A 3 1.98 8.45 -15.35
CA ALA A 3 3.09 9.28 -14.87
C ALA A 3 2.92 10.75 -15.23
N HIS A 4 2.40 11.03 -16.43
CA HIS A 4 2.11 12.40 -16.87
C HIS A 4 0.95 13.01 -16.07
N ALA A 5 -0.14 12.24 -15.89
CA ALA A 5 -1.28 12.68 -15.11
C ALA A 5 -0.90 12.98 -13.65
N LEU A 6 -0.10 12.11 -13.01
CA LEU A 6 0.36 12.33 -11.63
C LEU A 6 1.23 13.59 -11.50
N ARG A 7 2.16 13.84 -12.44
CA ARG A 7 2.96 15.05 -12.44
C ARG A 7 2.11 16.33 -12.59
N TYR A 8 1.06 16.25 -13.39
CA TYR A 8 0.13 17.37 -13.54
C TYR A 8 -0.67 17.59 -12.25
N ILE A 9 -1.28 16.55 -11.71
CA ILE A 9 -2.13 16.61 -10.51
C ILE A 9 -1.35 17.08 -9.27
N ALA A 10 -0.10 16.63 -9.13
CA ALA A 10 0.78 17.02 -8.02
C ALA A 10 1.07 18.51 -7.91
N GLN A 11 0.75 19.30 -8.96
CA GLN A 11 0.87 20.76 -8.92
C GLN A 11 -0.29 21.44 -8.18
N PHE A 12 -1.40 20.74 -7.96
CA PHE A 12 -2.63 21.32 -7.43
C PHE A 12 -3.05 20.68 -6.10
N VAL A 13 -2.72 19.40 -5.88
CA VAL A 13 -3.15 18.66 -4.69
C VAL A 13 -2.03 17.77 -4.17
N PRO A 14 -1.94 17.56 -2.85
CA PRO A 14 -0.99 16.62 -2.27
C PRO A 14 -1.33 15.18 -2.68
N LEU A 15 -0.31 14.41 -3.05
CA LEU A 15 -0.44 13.01 -3.41
C LEU A 15 0.10 12.12 -2.29
N TYR A 16 -0.64 11.07 -1.97
CA TYR A 16 -0.24 10.03 -1.02
C TYR A 16 -0.32 8.66 -1.69
N LEU A 17 0.69 7.82 -1.48
CA LEU A 17 0.73 6.47 -2.03
C LEU A 17 0.10 5.47 -1.04
N ALA A 18 -0.79 4.60 -1.49
CA ALA A 18 -1.30 3.47 -0.70
C ALA A 18 -0.93 2.15 -1.38
N THR A 19 -0.13 1.31 -0.72
CA THR A 19 0.45 0.12 -1.34
C THR A 19 0.76 -1.00 -0.33
N SER A 20 0.69 -2.25 -0.79
CA SER A 20 1.20 -3.42 -0.07
C SER A 20 2.74 -3.56 -0.12
N LEU A 21 3.40 -2.76 -0.96
CA LEU A 21 4.86 -2.73 -1.02
C LEU A 21 5.44 -2.02 0.22
N SER A 22 6.66 -2.40 0.62
CA SER A 22 7.43 -1.55 1.54
C SER A 22 7.78 -0.21 0.88
N MET A 23 8.11 0.81 1.66
CA MET A 23 8.51 2.11 1.11
C MET A 23 9.71 1.97 0.15
N GLN A 24 10.71 1.15 0.50
CA GLN A 24 11.87 0.87 -0.34
C GLN A 24 11.49 0.17 -1.65
N GLN A 25 10.57 -0.82 -1.57
CA GLN A 25 10.06 -1.51 -2.76
C GLN A 25 9.28 -0.56 -3.67
N ALA A 26 8.41 0.28 -3.10
CA ALA A 26 7.64 1.28 -3.83
C ALA A 26 8.55 2.30 -4.54
N ARG A 27 9.54 2.84 -3.82
CA ARG A 27 10.54 3.77 -4.38
C ARG A 27 11.33 3.14 -5.54
N ARG A 28 11.74 1.88 -5.41
CA ARG A 28 12.44 1.15 -6.47
C ARG A 28 11.55 0.92 -7.69
N LYS A 29 10.29 0.53 -7.47
CA LYS A 29 9.32 0.24 -8.54
C LYS A 29 8.91 1.48 -9.32
N LEU A 30 8.68 2.60 -8.66
CA LEU A 30 8.27 3.86 -9.28
C LEU A 30 9.44 4.67 -9.86
N GLY A 31 10.64 4.45 -9.35
CA GLY A 31 11.79 5.30 -9.61
C GLY A 31 11.75 6.61 -8.81
N LYS A 32 12.92 7.24 -8.62
CA LYS A 32 13.08 8.43 -7.77
C LYS A 32 12.15 9.58 -8.21
N ALA A 33 12.11 9.87 -9.50
CA ALA A 33 11.38 11.03 -10.04
C ALA A 33 9.85 10.93 -9.87
N LEU A 34 9.28 9.71 -9.92
CA LEU A 34 7.84 9.54 -9.73
C LEU A 34 7.49 9.40 -8.25
N PHE A 35 8.35 8.72 -7.49
CA PHE A 35 8.17 8.56 -6.04
C PHE A 35 8.21 9.92 -5.31
N SER A 36 9.04 10.88 -5.76
CA SER A 36 9.14 12.20 -5.15
C SER A 36 7.92 13.11 -5.36
N LEU A 37 6.93 12.69 -6.16
CA LEU A 37 5.65 13.40 -6.30
C LEU A 37 4.73 13.17 -5.09
N PHE A 38 4.97 12.11 -4.31
CA PHE A 38 4.15 11.77 -3.16
C PHE A 38 4.72 12.41 -1.89
N GLU A 39 3.87 13.10 -1.14
CA GLU A 39 4.23 13.72 0.15
C GLU A 39 4.32 12.70 1.28
N GLY A 40 3.85 11.48 1.05
CA GLY A 40 3.88 10.38 1.99
C GLY A 40 3.10 9.18 1.50
N GLY A 41 2.66 8.33 2.43
CA GLY A 41 1.86 7.18 2.05
C GLY A 41 1.58 6.17 3.15
N VAL A 42 0.77 5.20 2.76
CA VAL A 42 0.43 3.97 3.49
C VAL A 42 1.22 2.83 2.83
N PHE A 43 2.25 2.36 3.49
CA PHE A 43 3.14 1.29 2.99
C PHE A 43 2.89 -0.02 3.75
N ALA A 44 3.14 -1.15 3.08
CA ALA A 44 2.92 -2.48 3.63
C ALA A 44 1.51 -2.62 4.24
N ASP A 45 0.47 -2.20 3.48
CA ASP A 45 -0.94 -2.21 3.88
C ASP A 45 -1.23 -1.48 5.22
N GLY A 46 -0.39 -0.53 5.62
CA GLY A 46 -0.51 0.23 6.86
C GLY A 46 0.55 -0.10 7.93
N GLY A 47 1.50 -0.98 7.62
CA GLY A 47 2.64 -1.28 8.49
C GLY A 47 3.54 -0.07 8.74
N LEU A 48 3.64 0.83 7.74
CA LEU A 48 4.30 2.12 7.85
C LEU A 48 3.43 3.21 7.23
N LEU A 49 3.16 4.27 7.98
CA LEU A 49 2.55 5.52 7.53
C LEU A 49 3.60 6.61 7.55
N VAL A 50 3.68 7.40 6.47
CA VAL A 50 4.55 8.58 6.37
C VAL A 50 3.71 9.76 5.88
N TYR A 51 3.74 10.89 6.58
CA TYR A 51 2.93 12.07 6.25
C TYR A 51 3.47 13.33 6.93
N ALA A 52 3.59 14.42 6.21
CA ALA A 52 3.99 15.74 6.73
C ALA A 52 5.22 15.72 7.65
N GLY A 53 6.26 14.98 7.27
CA GLY A 53 7.47 14.83 8.08
C GLY A 53 7.33 13.94 9.33
N GLN A 54 6.15 13.35 9.54
CA GLN A 54 5.88 12.39 10.62
C GLN A 54 5.83 10.97 10.08
N ASN A 55 5.96 10.00 10.99
CA ASN A 55 5.75 8.59 10.65
C ASN A 55 5.02 7.86 11.78
N ARG A 56 4.36 6.75 11.43
CA ARG A 56 3.83 5.77 12.36
C ARG A 56 4.20 4.39 11.85
N CYS A 57 5.04 3.71 12.59
CA CYS A 57 5.41 2.33 12.31
C CYS A 57 4.60 1.39 13.21
N MET A 58 4.09 0.30 12.63
CA MET A 58 3.50 -0.83 13.34
C MET A 58 4.50 -1.97 13.28
N PRO A 59 5.36 -2.13 14.31
CA PRO A 59 6.47 -3.05 14.26
C PRO A 59 6.02 -4.50 14.24
N VAL A 60 6.77 -5.32 13.53
CA VAL A 60 6.63 -6.77 13.47
C VAL A 60 7.93 -7.41 13.92
N GLU A 61 7.85 -8.25 14.94
CA GLU A 61 8.95 -9.10 15.37
C GLU A 61 8.73 -10.50 14.81
N LEU A 62 9.68 -11.03 14.04
CA LEU A 62 9.57 -12.36 13.48
C LEU A 62 9.91 -13.40 14.56
N LEU A 63 8.87 -13.95 15.18
CA LEU A 63 8.94 -14.94 16.27
C LEU A 63 9.15 -16.38 15.76
N LEU A 64 9.93 -16.55 14.70
CA LEU A 64 10.28 -17.83 14.11
C LEU A 64 11.77 -17.90 13.88
N ASP A 65 12.33 -19.03 14.29
CA ASP A 65 13.66 -19.46 13.85
C ASP A 65 13.49 -20.12 12.48
N ILE A 66 13.99 -19.46 11.44
CA ILE A 66 13.92 -19.91 10.05
C ILE A 66 15.34 -20.09 9.56
N ASN A 67 15.61 -21.28 9.01
CA ASN A 67 16.91 -21.55 8.41
C ASN A 67 17.14 -20.66 7.17
N GLU A 68 18.15 -19.78 7.23
CA GLU A 68 18.49 -18.86 6.15
C GLU A 68 18.96 -19.58 4.87
N GLU A 69 19.36 -20.85 4.95
CA GLU A 69 19.71 -21.64 3.76
C GLU A 69 18.45 -22.05 2.97
N SER A 70 17.31 -22.21 3.64
CA SER A 70 16.03 -22.63 3.02
C SER A 70 15.13 -21.46 2.60
N ALA A 71 15.36 -20.27 3.16
CA ALA A 71 14.53 -19.10 2.90
C ALA A 71 15.35 -17.82 2.86
N LYS A 72 15.24 -17.06 1.77
CA LYS A 72 15.82 -15.71 1.71
C LYS A 72 14.88 -14.71 2.38
N ILE A 73 15.26 -14.24 3.58
CA ILE A 73 14.48 -13.30 4.38
C ILE A 73 14.96 -11.87 4.12
N THR A 74 14.01 -10.96 3.91
CA THR A 74 14.25 -9.52 3.81
C THR A 74 13.39 -8.81 4.83
N ALA A 75 14.00 -8.15 5.81
CA ALA A 75 13.34 -7.24 6.73
C ALA A 75 13.24 -5.84 6.10
N HIS A 76 12.04 -5.26 6.13
CA HIS A 76 11.79 -3.89 5.69
C HIS A 76 11.59 -3.03 6.92
N SER A 77 12.51 -2.09 7.15
CA SER A 77 12.54 -1.25 8.35
C SER A 77 12.46 0.24 8.00
N TYR A 78 12.01 1.02 8.98
CA TYR A 78 12.04 2.46 8.98
C TYR A 78 12.47 2.94 10.37
N GLU A 79 13.49 3.79 10.44
CA GLU A 79 14.06 4.28 11.70
C GLU A 79 14.37 3.16 12.74
N GLY A 80 14.91 2.04 12.24
CA GLY A 80 15.26 0.88 13.08
C GLY A 80 14.12 -0.07 13.43
N GLN A 81 12.88 0.25 13.10
CA GLN A 81 11.72 -0.61 13.36
C GLN A 81 11.33 -1.39 12.11
N VAL A 82 11.26 -2.71 12.21
CA VAL A 82 10.81 -3.58 11.12
C VAL A 82 9.29 -3.60 11.08
N TYR A 83 8.71 -3.26 9.95
CA TYR A 83 7.25 -3.25 9.74
C TYR A 83 6.74 -4.27 8.73
N LYS A 84 7.65 -4.98 8.06
CA LYS A 84 7.31 -6.03 7.09
C LYS A 84 8.49 -6.99 6.92
N TYR A 85 8.18 -8.28 6.80
CA TYR A 85 9.11 -9.28 6.28
C TYR A 85 8.64 -9.81 4.93
N SER A 86 9.59 -10.06 4.05
CA SER A 86 9.41 -10.76 2.78
C SER A 86 10.33 -11.98 2.76
N MET A 87 9.77 -13.16 2.56
CA MET A 87 10.51 -14.43 2.55
C MET A 87 10.33 -15.12 1.21
N LEU A 88 11.41 -15.38 0.50
CA LEU A 88 11.40 -16.21 -0.70
C LEU A 88 11.75 -17.64 -0.32
N VAL A 89 10.79 -18.55 -0.46
CA VAL A 89 10.89 -19.97 -0.08
C VAL A 89 10.54 -20.80 -1.30
N TYR A 90 11.55 -21.38 -1.93
CA TYR A 90 11.37 -22.16 -3.17
C TYR A 90 10.97 -23.60 -2.88
N ASP A 91 11.52 -24.20 -1.81
CA ASP A 91 11.16 -25.54 -1.40
C ASP A 91 9.71 -25.60 -0.91
N LYS A 92 8.97 -26.61 -1.38
CA LYS A 92 7.54 -26.74 -1.10
C LYS A 92 7.27 -27.20 0.33
N GLU A 93 8.06 -28.12 0.85
CA GLU A 93 7.86 -28.69 2.19
C GLU A 93 8.21 -27.65 3.25
N GLU A 94 9.34 -26.97 3.08
CA GLU A 94 9.75 -25.89 3.97
C GLU A 94 8.75 -24.74 3.96
N ARG A 95 8.21 -24.41 2.81
CA ARG A 95 7.16 -23.37 2.66
C ARG A 95 5.90 -23.74 3.44
N ILE A 96 5.44 -24.99 3.37
CA ILE A 96 4.28 -25.47 4.12
C ILE A 96 4.57 -25.40 5.62
N ASN A 97 5.76 -25.81 6.05
CA ASN A 97 6.21 -25.76 7.44
C ASN A 97 6.19 -24.30 7.96
N ILE A 98 6.82 -23.37 7.26
CA ILE A 98 6.83 -21.95 7.63
C ILE A 98 5.41 -21.39 7.71
N LEU A 99 4.55 -21.64 6.72
CA LEU A 99 3.17 -21.14 6.71
C LEU A 99 2.35 -21.71 7.88
N SER A 100 2.53 -22.99 8.24
CA SER A 100 1.81 -23.57 9.37
C SER A 100 2.21 -22.94 10.70
N ARG A 101 3.50 -22.69 10.90
CA ARG A 101 4.03 -22.03 12.10
C ARG A 101 3.63 -20.56 12.21
N LEU A 102 3.50 -19.84 11.07
CA LEU A 102 3.06 -18.45 11.03
C LEU A 102 1.58 -18.28 11.37
N LYS A 103 0.72 -19.27 11.09
CA LYS A 103 -0.72 -19.20 11.38
C LYS A 103 -1.04 -19.04 12.86
N GLU A 104 -0.19 -19.55 13.73
CA GLU A 104 -0.36 -19.49 15.19
C GLU A 104 0.14 -18.18 15.80
N LYS A 105 0.68 -17.29 15.00
CA LYS A 105 1.31 -16.06 15.45
C LYS A 105 0.41 -14.85 15.14
N PRO A 106 0.57 -13.73 15.85
CA PRO A 106 -0.26 -12.54 15.68
C PRO A 106 0.15 -11.70 14.46
N TYR A 107 0.14 -12.32 13.28
CA TYR A 107 0.48 -11.67 12.01
C TYR A 107 -0.67 -11.71 11.01
N GLN A 108 -0.60 -10.80 10.02
CA GLN A 108 -1.20 -11.05 8.71
C GLN A 108 -0.14 -11.67 7.80
N VAL A 109 -0.49 -12.78 7.18
CA VAL A 109 0.40 -13.53 6.30
C VAL A 109 -0.22 -13.58 4.90
N PHE A 110 0.51 -13.06 3.93
CA PHE A 110 0.13 -13.15 2.52
C PHE A 110 1.08 -14.09 1.80
N TYR A 111 0.51 -14.97 1.01
CA TYR A 111 1.26 -15.96 0.27
C TYR A 111 0.95 -15.88 -1.22
N LYS A 112 2.01 -15.67 -2.01
CA LYS A 112 2.02 -15.77 -3.46
C LYS A 112 3.32 -16.46 -3.87
N PRO A 113 3.27 -17.77 -4.26
CA PRO A 113 4.48 -18.54 -4.52
C PRO A 113 5.51 -17.82 -5.40
N PRO A 114 6.81 -17.84 -5.06
CA PRO A 114 7.43 -18.41 -3.85
C PRO A 114 7.48 -17.43 -2.66
N LEU A 115 6.79 -16.29 -2.71
CA LEU A 115 6.86 -15.19 -1.74
C LEU A 115 5.85 -15.35 -0.61
N ILE A 116 6.34 -15.33 0.64
CA ILE A 116 5.56 -15.14 1.86
C ILE A 116 5.82 -13.73 2.37
N THR A 117 4.76 -13.00 2.72
CA THR A 117 4.85 -11.67 3.32
C THR A 117 4.18 -11.67 4.69
N VAL A 118 4.85 -11.08 5.68
CA VAL A 118 4.37 -10.98 7.06
C VAL A 118 4.31 -9.52 7.47
N ILE A 119 3.17 -9.07 7.98
CA ILE A 119 2.93 -7.73 8.51
C ILE A 119 2.18 -7.82 9.85
N HIS A 120 2.10 -6.71 10.57
CA HIS A 120 1.37 -6.63 11.83
C HIS A 120 -0.13 -6.97 11.62
N LYS A 121 -0.74 -7.69 12.57
CA LYS A 121 -2.13 -8.19 12.46
C LYS A 121 -3.19 -7.10 12.35
N ASP A 122 -2.96 -5.94 12.95
CA ASP A 122 -3.96 -4.88 13.11
C ASP A 122 -3.88 -3.77 12.04
N VAL A 123 -3.09 -3.97 10.98
CA VAL A 123 -2.94 -2.99 9.90
C VAL A 123 -3.79 -3.35 8.69
N ASP A 124 -4.31 -2.34 8.02
CA ASP A 124 -4.92 -2.39 6.69
C ASP A 124 -4.83 -1.00 6.03
N LYS A 125 -4.98 -0.95 4.71
CA LYS A 125 -4.92 0.30 3.94
C LYS A 125 -5.99 1.31 4.37
N ARG A 126 -7.19 0.84 4.71
CA ARG A 126 -8.30 1.68 5.18
C ARG A 126 -7.93 2.43 6.44
N LYS A 127 -7.43 1.73 7.45
CA LYS A 127 -6.96 2.34 8.70
C LYS A 127 -5.85 3.35 8.44
N GLY A 128 -4.93 3.02 7.53
CA GLY A 128 -3.84 3.92 7.13
C GLY A 128 -4.35 5.22 6.49
N VAL A 129 -5.27 5.13 5.53
CA VAL A 129 -5.89 6.29 4.88
C VAL A 129 -6.64 7.15 5.89
N LEU A 130 -7.50 6.54 6.72
CA LEU A 130 -8.25 7.25 7.75
C LEU A 130 -7.33 7.96 8.75
N HIS A 131 -6.21 7.32 9.13
CA HIS A 131 -5.23 7.92 10.04
C HIS A 131 -4.59 9.16 9.41
N ILE A 132 -4.10 9.08 8.18
CA ILE A 132 -3.48 10.21 7.48
C ILE A 132 -4.50 11.35 7.29
N CYS A 133 -5.71 11.04 6.83
CA CYS A 133 -6.76 12.06 6.67
C CYS A 133 -7.07 12.77 7.98
N LYS A 134 -7.18 12.03 9.08
CA LYS A 134 -7.42 12.62 10.42
C LYS A 134 -6.23 13.48 10.89
N ALA A 135 -5.00 12.98 10.74
CA ALA A 135 -3.79 13.68 11.18
C ALA A 135 -3.55 14.98 10.42
N LEU A 136 -3.92 15.03 9.13
CA LEU A 136 -3.76 16.20 8.27
C LEU A 136 -5.03 17.03 8.13
N ALA A 137 -6.07 16.70 8.87
CA ALA A 137 -7.38 17.38 8.82
C ALA A 137 -7.98 17.42 7.40
N PHE A 138 -7.77 16.37 6.59
CA PHE A 138 -8.41 16.21 5.28
C PHE A 138 -9.82 15.63 5.46
N PRO A 139 -10.89 16.38 5.13
CA PRO A 139 -12.25 15.86 5.13
C PRO A 139 -12.39 14.72 4.12
N LEU A 140 -13.05 13.62 4.50
CA LEU A 140 -13.17 12.44 3.63
C LEU A 140 -13.98 12.68 2.36
N ASP A 141 -14.82 13.72 2.34
CA ASP A 141 -15.56 14.19 1.17
C ASP A 141 -14.71 15.03 0.19
N GLN A 142 -13.49 15.40 0.59
CA GLN A 142 -12.52 16.09 -0.25
C GLN A 142 -11.36 15.18 -0.70
N VAL A 143 -11.41 13.90 -0.32
CA VAL A 143 -10.37 12.93 -0.66
C VAL A 143 -10.82 12.07 -1.83
N LEU A 144 -9.98 11.97 -2.85
CA LEU A 144 -10.11 11.00 -3.94
C LEU A 144 -9.17 9.83 -3.70
N VAL A 145 -9.72 8.62 -3.63
CA VAL A 145 -8.93 7.37 -3.61
C VAL A 145 -9.02 6.68 -4.96
N VAL A 146 -7.86 6.34 -5.51
CA VAL A 146 -7.74 5.64 -6.80
C VAL A 146 -7.22 4.22 -6.55
N GLY A 147 -7.88 3.22 -7.14
CA GLY A 147 -7.54 1.82 -6.98
C GLY A 147 -7.59 1.02 -8.28
N ASN A 148 -7.01 -0.19 -8.27
CA ASN A 148 -7.00 -1.11 -9.42
C ASN A 148 -7.42 -2.54 -9.07
N SER A 149 -7.47 -2.93 -7.81
CA SER A 149 -7.85 -4.27 -7.37
C SER A 149 -8.92 -4.22 -6.27
N LEU A 150 -9.64 -5.33 -6.08
CA LEU A 150 -10.63 -5.44 -5.00
C LEU A 150 -10.05 -5.22 -3.60
N LYS A 151 -8.76 -5.44 -3.41
CA LYS A 151 -8.06 -5.13 -2.16
C LYS A 151 -8.04 -3.63 -1.84
N ASP A 152 -8.23 -2.78 -2.85
CA ASP A 152 -8.29 -1.33 -2.66
C ASP A 152 -9.69 -0.85 -2.24
N TRP A 153 -10.72 -1.71 -2.38
CA TRP A 153 -12.09 -1.34 -2.05
C TRP A 153 -12.26 -0.89 -0.60
N GLU A 154 -11.57 -1.52 0.34
CA GLU A 154 -11.68 -1.15 1.76
C GLU A 154 -11.31 0.32 2.00
N MET A 155 -10.22 0.80 1.40
CA MET A 155 -9.84 2.22 1.51
C MET A 155 -10.70 3.14 0.64
N MET A 156 -11.22 2.64 -0.50
CA MET A 156 -12.10 3.41 -1.39
C MET A 156 -13.49 3.61 -0.81
N SER A 157 -13.98 2.66 -0.03
CA SER A 157 -15.33 2.70 0.55
C SER A 157 -15.52 3.72 1.68
N VAL A 158 -14.46 4.29 2.22
CA VAL A 158 -14.52 5.24 3.34
C VAL A 158 -14.44 6.70 2.91
N VAL A 159 -14.26 6.97 1.62
CA VAL A 159 -14.20 8.32 1.04
C VAL A 159 -15.38 8.58 0.10
N SER A 160 -15.75 9.84 -0.08
CA SER A 160 -16.85 10.21 -0.97
C SER A 160 -16.48 10.08 -2.46
N HIS A 161 -15.19 10.14 -2.80
CA HIS A 161 -14.71 10.07 -4.17
C HIS A 161 -13.78 8.88 -4.35
N SER A 162 -14.30 7.79 -4.94
CA SER A 162 -13.55 6.60 -5.30
C SER A 162 -13.47 6.44 -6.81
N CYS A 163 -12.27 6.14 -7.31
CA CYS A 163 -12.01 5.99 -8.73
C CYS A 163 -11.30 4.66 -9.03
N ALA A 164 -11.86 3.85 -9.91
CA ALA A 164 -11.18 2.70 -10.48
C ALA A 164 -10.48 3.11 -11.78
N VAL A 165 -9.23 2.67 -11.98
CA VAL A 165 -8.54 2.86 -13.27
C VAL A 165 -9.13 1.94 -14.34
N MET A 166 -8.96 2.29 -15.63
CA MET A 166 -9.56 1.54 -16.74
C MET A 166 -9.20 0.06 -16.77
N ASN A 167 -7.98 -0.30 -16.38
CA ASN A 167 -7.49 -1.68 -16.29
C ASN A 167 -7.70 -2.32 -14.90
N ALA A 168 -8.54 -1.72 -14.05
CA ALA A 168 -8.91 -2.29 -12.76
C ALA A 168 -9.78 -3.55 -12.92
N GLU A 169 -9.82 -4.36 -11.87
CA GLU A 169 -10.70 -5.52 -11.77
C GLU A 169 -12.16 -5.12 -12.04
N PRO A 170 -12.94 -5.91 -12.81
CA PRO A 170 -14.31 -5.57 -13.19
C PRO A 170 -15.20 -5.20 -11.99
N LEU A 171 -15.17 -6.00 -10.95
CA LEU A 171 -15.97 -5.77 -9.75
C LEU A 171 -15.58 -4.49 -9.00
N LEU A 172 -14.31 -4.07 -9.06
CA LEU A 172 -13.91 -2.78 -8.50
C LEU A 172 -14.48 -1.62 -9.31
N LYS A 173 -14.51 -1.73 -10.64
CA LYS A 173 -15.11 -0.71 -11.53
C LYS A 173 -16.61 -0.54 -11.29
N GLU A 174 -17.34 -1.62 -11.00
CA GLU A 174 -18.76 -1.59 -10.66
C GLU A 174 -19.03 -0.89 -9.32
N ARG A 175 -18.12 -1.03 -8.35
CA ARG A 175 -18.28 -0.44 -7.00
C ARG A 175 -17.78 0.99 -6.90
N ALA A 176 -16.78 1.36 -7.67
CA ALA A 176 -16.19 2.69 -7.64
C ALA A 176 -17.17 3.74 -8.19
N ARG A 177 -17.16 4.93 -7.59
CA ARG A 177 -17.99 6.05 -8.06
C ARG A 177 -17.62 6.51 -9.47
N TYR A 178 -16.32 6.40 -9.83
CA TYR A 178 -15.82 6.79 -11.14
C TYR A 178 -14.93 5.69 -11.71
N THR A 179 -14.95 5.58 -13.06
CA THR A 179 -13.95 4.80 -13.80
C THR A 179 -13.29 5.73 -14.82
N LEU A 180 -11.99 5.95 -14.67
CA LEU A 180 -11.26 6.94 -15.44
C LEU A 180 -10.00 6.35 -16.08
N ASN A 181 -9.72 6.81 -17.30
CA ASN A 181 -8.38 6.64 -17.87
C ASN A 181 -7.42 7.73 -17.35
N PRO A 182 -6.09 7.61 -17.56
CA PRO A 182 -5.11 8.57 -17.08
C PRO A 182 -5.38 10.02 -17.52
N ASP A 183 -5.84 10.19 -18.77
CA ASP A 183 -6.04 11.52 -19.36
C ASP A 183 -7.29 12.19 -18.77
N ARG A 184 -8.34 11.40 -18.50
CA ARG A 184 -9.54 11.90 -17.82
C ARG A 184 -9.30 12.14 -16.32
N LEU A 185 -8.40 11.40 -15.68
CA LEU A 185 -8.00 11.66 -14.29
C LEU A 185 -7.38 13.06 -14.17
N ALA A 186 -6.49 13.43 -15.09
CA ALA A 186 -5.93 14.78 -15.12
C ALA A 186 -7.00 15.86 -15.36
N ALA A 187 -7.97 15.62 -16.25
CA ALA A 187 -9.08 16.54 -16.53
C ALA A 187 -10.03 16.72 -15.31
N PHE A 188 -10.21 15.67 -14.49
CA PHE A 188 -11.04 15.74 -13.28
C PHE A 188 -10.64 16.87 -12.33
N PHE A 189 -9.37 17.20 -12.25
CA PHE A 189 -8.84 18.26 -11.40
C PHE A 189 -8.88 19.66 -12.05
N ARG A 190 -9.11 19.76 -13.38
CA ARG A 190 -9.23 21.05 -14.09
C ARG A 190 -10.57 21.73 -13.88
N PHE A 191 -11.62 20.99 -13.55
CA PHE A 191 -13.00 21.50 -13.44
C PHE A 191 -13.40 21.95 -12.03
N ARG A 192 -12.44 22.12 -11.12
CA ARG A 192 -12.69 22.57 -9.74
C ARG A 192 -12.10 23.95 -9.43
N GLU A 193 -11.75 24.73 -10.47
CA GLU A 193 -11.45 26.14 -10.35
C GLU A 193 -12.70 27.00 -10.40
#